data_adb83d7fc36ea844dc24df5a764f974a
#
_entry.id   adb83d7fc36ea844dc24df5a764f974a
#
_cell.length_a   1.000
_cell.length_b   1.000
_cell.length_c   1.000
_cell.angle_alpha   90.00
_cell.angle_beta   90.00
_cell.angle_gamma   90.00
#
_symmetry.space_group_name_H-M   'P 1'
#
loop_
_entity.id
_entity.type
_entity.pdbx_description
1 polymer ?
#
loop_
_entity_poly.entity_id
_entity_poly.type
_entity_poly.pdbx_seq_one_letter_code
_entity_poly.pdbx_strand_id
1 'polypeptide(L)'
;MATVLRRALGACAITLAAPLAALVLSGAVNAQESTNRVGTMTDWNVFVENSPKECWGVSKPKETVNSKDGKPATVRRGDILLFVTYRPGVAPQVSFTGGYPFASGSTVNVNIGGTQFELFTDGEWAWSGSAADDAALVKALRGGANAVVSARSGKGTQTKDTFSLRGFTAAMDDAAARCK
;
A
#
# COMPACT_ATOMS: atom_id res chain seq x y z
N MET A 1 -22.21 -75.06 48.23
CA MET A 1 -20.93 -75.70 47.92
C MET A 1 -20.05 -74.65 47.21
N ALA A 2 -19.03 -74.36 47.89
CA ALA A 2 -17.75 -73.75 47.61
C ALA A 2 -17.30 -73.81 46.15
N THR A 3 -16.69 -72.70 45.62
CA THR A 3 -15.28 -72.74 45.32
C THR A 3 -14.81 -71.47 44.60
N VAL A 4 -13.98 -70.80 45.30
CA VAL A 4 -12.62 -70.31 44.95
C VAL A 4 -12.46 -69.21 43.87
N LEU A 5 -12.06 -68.16 44.44
CA LEU A 5 -11.32 -66.96 44.04
C LEU A 5 -10.08 -67.26 43.19
N ARG A 6 -9.90 -66.58 42.07
CA ARG A 6 -8.55 -66.28 41.58
C ARG A 6 -8.48 -64.79 41.04
N ARG A 7 -7.68 -64.04 41.74
CA ARG A 7 -7.23 -62.71 41.34
C ARG A 7 -6.23 -62.82 40.19
N ALA A 8 -6.41 -61.98 39.14
CA ALA A 8 -5.36 -61.73 38.20
C ALA A 8 -5.13 -60.21 38.20
N LEU A 9 -3.95 -59.78 38.64
CA LEU A 9 -3.45 -58.40 38.53
C LEU A 9 -3.07 -58.17 37.08
N GLY A 10 -3.79 -57.27 36.42
CA GLY A 10 -3.40 -56.71 35.13
C GLY A 10 -2.77 -55.37 35.36
N ALA A 11 -1.49 -55.22 35.03
CA ALA A 11 -0.73 -53.97 35.09
C ALA A 11 -1.24 -53.00 34.04
N CYS A 12 -1.70 -51.84 34.50
CA CYS A 12 -2.11 -50.75 33.63
C CYS A 12 -0.86 -49.99 33.22
N ALA A 13 -0.39 -50.16 31.97
CA ALA A 13 0.67 -49.37 31.38
C ALA A 13 0.10 -47.99 30.96
N ILE A 14 0.46 -46.98 31.71
CA ILE A 14 0.12 -45.60 31.39
C ILE A 14 1.11 -45.10 30.30
N THR A 15 0.66 -45.06 29.06
CA THR A 15 1.38 -44.41 27.99
C THR A 15 1.19 -42.89 28.11
N LEU A 16 2.23 -42.18 28.55
CA LEU A 16 2.29 -40.73 28.47
C LEU A 16 2.46 -40.32 27.00
N ALA A 17 1.37 -39.85 26.39
CA ALA A 17 1.41 -39.13 25.12
C ALA A 17 1.81 -37.67 25.39
N ALA A 18 3.05 -37.31 25.08
CA ALA A 18 3.51 -35.91 25.10
C ALA A 18 2.90 -35.19 23.90
N PRO A 19 2.23 -34.03 24.09
CA PRO A 19 1.80 -33.21 22.95
C PRO A 19 3.03 -32.52 22.35
N LEU A 20 3.33 -32.81 21.09
CA LEU A 20 4.26 -32.05 20.28
C LEU A 20 3.64 -30.66 20.04
N ALA A 21 4.06 -29.67 20.82
CA ALA A 21 3.73 -28.27 20.57
C ALA A 21 4.51 -27.80 19.31
N ALA A 22 3.82 -27.78 18.17
CA ALA A 22 4.35 -27.14 16.97
C ALA A 22 4.44 -25.62 17.21
N LEU A 23 5.66 -25.12 17.46
CA LEU A 23 5.92 -23.68 17.43
C LEU A 23 5.74 -23.20 15.97
N VAL A 24 4.60 -22.57 15.71
CA VAL A 24 4.39 -21.80 14.50
C VAL A 24 5.20 -20.52 14.66
N LEU A 25 6.40 -20.44 14.07
CA LEU A 25 7.13 -19.21 13.92
C LEU A 25 6.35 -18.34 12.91
N SER A 26 5.51 -17.47 13.42
CA SER A 26 4.94 -16.38 12.63
C SER A 26 6.08 -15.41 12.30
N GLY A 27 6.77 -15.64 11.20
CA GLY A 27 7.71 -14.70 10.64
C GLY A 27 6.96 -13.39 10.32
N ALA A 28 7.29 -12.31 11.02
CA ALA A 28 6.84 -10.98 10.63
C ALA A 28 7.39 -10.72 9.22
N VAL A 29 6.50 -10.68 8.24
CA VAL A 29 6.84 -10.22 6.88
C VAL A 29 7.07 -8.72 7.02
N ASN A 30 8.33 -8.32 7.25
CA ASN A 30 8.72 -6.94 7.09
C ASN A 30 8.60 -6.62 5.60
N ALA A 31 7.69 -5.74 5.23
CA ALA A 31 7.68 -5.13 3.91
C ALA A 31 9.02 -4.37 3.77
N GLN A 32 9.95 -4.96 3.05
CA GLN A 32 11.27 -4.39 2.84
C GLN A 32 11.10 -3.21 1.87
N GLU A 33 11.47 -1.99 2.32
CA GLU A 33 11.56 -0.86 1.40
C GLU A 33 12.49 -1.26 0.23
N SER A 34 12.03 -1.02 -1.00
CA SER A 34 12.85 -1.34 -2.18
C SER A 34 14.17 -0.56 -2.10
N THR A 35 15.29 -1.28 -2.08
CA THR A 35 16.64 -0.70 -2.09
C THR A 35 17.06 -0.25 -3.50
N ASN A 36 16.23 -0.53 -4.53
CA ASN A 36 16.55 -0.33 -5.95
C ASN A 36 16.24 1.10 -6.43
N ARG A 37 16.49 2.11 -5.59
CA ARG A 37 16.39 3.51 -6.00
C ARG A 37 17.53 3.86 -6.94
N VAL A 38 17.18 4.29 -8.16
CA VAL A 38 18.12 4.63 -9.24
C VAL A 38 18.26 6.11 -9.50
N GLY A 39 17.36 6.95 -8.95
CA GLY A 39 17.40 8.39 -9.13
C GLY A 39 16.53 9.15 -8.14
N THR A 40 16.83 10.44 -8.00
CA THR A 40 16.02 11.41 -7.25
C THR A 40 15.94 12.70 -8.06
N MET A 41 14.73 13.13 -8.41
CA MET A 41 14.44 14.35 -9.17
C MET A 41 13.62 15.28 -8.29
N THR A 42 14.30 16.14 -7.53
CA THR A 42 13.73 17.08 -6.55
C THR A 42 12.88 16.34 -5.49
N ASP A 43 11.56 16.26 -5.69
CA ASP A 43 10.61 15.68 -4.72
C ASP A 43 10.15 14.27 -5.12
N TRP A 44 10.69 13.72 -6.20
CA TRP A 44 10.34 12.39 -6.75
C TRP A 44 11.55 11.46 -6.79
N ASN A 45 11.37 10.23 -6.30
CA ASN A 45 12.36 9.17 -6.37
C ASN A 45 11.98 8.18 -7.47
N VAL A 46 12.99 7.65 -8.18
CA VAL A 46 12.82 6.63 -9.22
C VAL A 46 13.44 5.33 -8.76
N PHE A 47 12.68 4.24 -8.94
CA PHE A 47 13.06 2.89 -8.59
C PHE A 47 12.92 1.98 -9.81
N VAL A 48 13.71 0.92 -9.84
CA VAL A 48 13.66 -0.11 -10.89
C VAL A 48 13.73 -1.49 -10.25
N GLU A 49 12.77 -2.35 -10.60
CA GLU A 49 12.82 -3.78 -10.32
C GLU A 49 13.06 -4.55 -11.65
N ASN A 50 13.82 -5.64 -11.61
CA ASN A 50 14.22 -6.35 -12.83
C ASN A 50 13.51 -7.71 -12.99
N SER A 51 12.86 -8.23 -11.95
CA SER A 51 12.20 -9.54 -12.01
C SER A 51 10.93 -9.56 -11.15
N PRO A 52 9.75 -9.23 -11.72
CA PRO A 52 9.50 -8.74 -13.08
C PRO A 52 10.03 -7.32 -13.30
N LYS A 53 10.20 -6.91 -14.57
CA LYS A 53 10.64 -5.56 -14.92
C LYS A 53 9.56 -4.54 -14.60
N GLU A 54 9.83 -3.69 -13.62
CA GLU A 54 8.97 -2.55 -13.23
C GLU A 54 9.83 -1.34 -12.91
N CYS A 55 9.36 -0.16 -13.29
CA CYS A 55 10.02 1.10 -12.98
C CYS A 55 8.98 2.08 -12.49
N TRP A 56 9.23 2.77 -11.39
CA TRP A 56 8.24 3.70 -10.88
C TRP A 56 8.87 4.96 -10.33
N GLY A 57 8.12 6.04 -10.45
CA GLY A 57 8.37 7.25 -9.71
C GLY A 57 7.44 7.32 -8.50
N VAL A 58 7.95 7.75 -7.37
CA VAL A 58 7.20 7.86 -6.12
C VAL A 58 7.57 9.12 -5.35
N SER A 59 6.57 9.71 -4.69
CA SER A 59 6.75 10.85 -3.79
C SER A 59 5.98 10.68 -2.49
N LYS A 60 6.47 11.35 -1.43
CA LYS A 60 5.77 11.56 -0.16
C LYS A 60 5.13 12.95 -0.13
N PRO A 61 4.01 13.17 0.59
CA PRO A 61 3.41 14.49 0.68
C PRO A 61 4.32 15.47 1.42
N LYS A 62 4.19 16.75 1.07
CA LYS A 62 4.85 17.87 1.78
C LYS A 62 4.02 18.36 2.95
N GLU A 63 2.72 18.17 2.89
CA GLU A 63 1.77 18.56 3.92
C GLU A 63 0.69 17.50 4.06
N THR A 64 0.28 17.25 5.29
CA THR A 64 -0.78 16.30 5.64
C THR A 64 -1.73 16.95 6.64
N VAL A 65 -3.00 17.01 6.30
CA VAL A 65 -4.08 17.49 7.18
C VAL A 65 -5.06 16.35 7.44
N ASN A 66 -5.37 16.11 8.70
CA ASN A 66 -6.35 15.10 9.09
C ASN A 66 -7.48 15.77 9.89
N SER A 67 -8.72 15.38 9.63
CA SER A 67 -9.89 15.86 10.37
C SER A 67 -10.89 14.74 10.62
N LYS A 68 -11.65 14.87 11.70
CA LYS A 68 -12.78 13.98 12.03
C LYS A 68 -13.93 14.83 12.54
N ASP A 69 -15.11 14.60 11.98
CA ASP A 69 -16.33 15.36 12.32
C ASP A 69 -16.13 16.88 12.22
N GLY A 70 -15.39 17.32 11.19
CA GLY A 70 -15.08 18.72 10.92
C GLY A 70 -14.02 19.35 11.84
N LYS A 71 -13.42 18.58 12.76
CA LYS A 71 -12.37 19.05 13.67
C LYS A 71 -11.01 18.49 13.30
N PRO A 72 -9.91 19.22 13.51
CA PRO A 72 -8.56 18.68 13.36
C PRO A 72 -8.39 17.41 14.22
N ALA A 73 -7.73 16.39 13.64
CA ALA A 73 -7.51 15.12 14.31
C ALA A 73 -6.03 14.71 14.22
N THR A 74 -5.46 14.28 15.34
CA THR A 74 -4.14 13.65 15.37
C THR A 74 -4.32 12.16 15.21
N VAL A 75 -3.79 11.60 14.11
CA VAL A 75 -3.91 10.19 13.78
C VAL A 75 -2.54 9.61 13.42
N ARG A 76 -2.33 8.33 13.74
CA ARG A 76 -1.17 7.59 13.25
C ARG A 76 -1.52 6.98 11.89
N ARG A 77 -0.66 7.19 10.91
CA ARG A 77 -0.77 6.65 9.56
C ARG A 77 0.52 5.88 9.22
N GLY A 78 0.43 4.90 8.33
CA GLY A 78 1.56 4.31 7.66
C GLY A 78 2.15 5.25 6.60
N ASP A 79 2.90 4.68 5.64
CA ASP A 79 3.46 5.47 4.53
C ASP A 79 2.36 6.05 3.65
N ILE A 80 2.54 7.32 3.28
CA ILE A 80 1.65 8.07 2.39
C ILE A 80 2.42 8.29 1.10
N LEU A 81 2.01 7.63 0.01
CA LEU A 81 2.79 7.56 -1.21
C LEU A 81 1.91 7.70 -2.45
N LEU A 82 2.37 8.51 -3.40
CA LEU A 82 1.80 8.63 -4.74
C LEU A 82 2.80 8.07 -5.74
N PHE A 83 2.36 7.09 -6.56
CA PHE A 83 3.17 6.38 -7.53
C PHE A 83 2.70 6.59 -8.95
N VAL A 84 3.64 6.49 -9.89
CA VAL A 84 3.35 6.16 -11.29
C VAL A 84 4.29 5.03 -11.70
N THR A 85 3.70 3.88 -12.04
CA THR A 85 4.41 2.65 -12.38
C THR A 85 4.38 2.40 -13.88
N TYR A 86 5.53 2.04 -14.43
CA TYR A 86 5.75 1.66 -15.83
C TYR A 86 6.13 0.17 -15.89
N ARG A 87 5.60 -0.53 -16.89
CA ARG A 87 5.94 -1.91 -17.24
C ARG A 87 6.16 -2.00 -18.74
N PRO A 88 7.05 -2.86 -19.26
CA PRO A 88 7.26 -3.02 -20.69
C PRO A 88 5.95 -3.38 -21.42
N GLY A 89 5.62 -2.61 -22.46
CA GLY A 89 4.43 -2.84 -23.26
C GLY A 89 3.07 -2.51 -22.61
N VAL A 90 3.07 -1.92 -21.41
CA VAL A 90 1.85 -1.56 -20.68
C VAL A 90 1.78 -0.05 -20.46
N ALA A 91 0.59 0.52 -20.53
CA ALA A 91 0.37 1.92 -20.18
C ALA A 91 0.76 2.19 -18.71
N PRO A 92 1.25 3.42 -18.40
CA PRO A 92 1.58 3.78 -17.03
C PRO A 92 0.35 3.72 -16.12
N GLN A 93 0.53 3.30 -14.88
CA GLN A 93 -0.53 3.19 -13.89
C GLN A 93 -0.26 4.11 -12.70
N VAL A 94 -1.25 4.90 -12.30
CA VAL A 94 -1.20 5.72 -11.09
C VAL A 94 -1.76 4.94 -9.92
N SER A 95 -1.09 4.98 -8.77
CA SER A 95 -1.59 4.43 -7.53
C SER A 95 -1.26 5.31 -6.33
N PHE A 96 -2.09 5.24 -5.31
CA PHE A 96 -1.94 5.99 -4.07
C PHE A 96 -2.18 5.10 -2.87
N THR A 97 -1.40 5.27 -1.81
CA THR A 97 -1.72 4.75 -0.49
C THR A 97 -1.76 5.87 0.54
N GLY A 98 -2.79 5.85 1.37
CA GLY A 98 -2.98 6.80 2.45
C GLY A 98 -2.36 6.37 3.77
N GLY A 99 -1.77 5.17 3.84
CA GLY A 99 -1.24 4.58 5.06
C GLY A 99 -2.32 4.12 6.05
N TYR A 100 -3.50 3.76 5.53
CA TYR A 100 -4.64 3.22 6.28
C TYR A 100 -5.66 2.56 5.32
N PRO A 101 -6.48 1.61 5.79
CA PRO A 101 -7.60 1.09 5.01
C PRO A 101 -8.63 2.19 4.74
N PHE A 102 -8.98 2.37 3.47
CA PHE A 102 -10.00 3.33 3.07
C PHE A 102 -11.40 2.91 3.52
N ALA A 103 -12.32 3.86 3.63
CA ALA A 103 -13.72 3.56 3.92
C ALA A 103 -14.33 2.77 2.76
N SER A 104 -15.08 1.70 3.10
CA SER A 104 -15.73 0.86 2.10
C SER A 104 -16.62 1.70 1.16
N GLY A 105 -16.47 1.48 -0.15
CA GLY A 105 -17.22 2.19 -1.18
C GLY A 105 -16.89 3.68 -1.32
N SER A 106 -15.79 4.17 -0.67
CA SER A 106 -15.30 5.53 -0.90
C SER A 106 -14.31 5.56 -2.07
N THR A 107 -14.15 6.73 -2.64
CA THR A 107 -13.10 7.04 -3.62
C THR A 107 -12.05 7.96 -3.02
N VAL A 108 -10.90 8.04 -3.69
CA VAL A 108 -9.86 9.05 -3.43
C VAL A 108 -9.97 10.11 -4.51
N ASN A 109 -10.01 11.38 -4.12
CA ASN A 109 -10.02 12.51 -5.05
C ASN A 109 -8.62 13.11 -5.16
N VAL A 110 -8.13 13.28 -6.39
CA VAL A 110 -6.88 13.98 -6.71
C VAL A 110 -7.21 15.29 -7.41
N ASN A 111 -6.90 16.42 -6.79
CA ASN A 111 -7.10 17.74 -7.35
C ASN A 111 -5.76 18.33 -7.81
N ILE A 112 -5.70 18.75 -9.07
CA ILE A 112 -4.52 19.38 -9.68
C ILE A 112 -4.97 20.67 -10.38
N GLY A 113 -4.63 21.81 -9.82
CA GLY A 113 -4.98 23.11 -10.40
C GLY A 113 -6.48 23.33 -10.61
N GLY A 114 -7.35 22.71 -9.77
CA GLY A 114 -8.81 22.76 -9.87
C GLY A 114 -9.43 21.60 -10.65
N THR A 115 -8.67 20.85 -11.44
CA THR A 115 -9.16 19.66 -12.13
C THR A 115 -9.16 18.47 -11.15
N GLN A 116 -10.26 17.72 -11.11
CA GLN A 116 -10.46 16.59 -10.20
C GLN A 116 -10.42 15.26 -10.95
N PHE A 117 -9.77 14.27 -10.33
CA PHE A 117 -9.68 12.88 -10.77
C PHE A 117 -10.11 11.98 -9.62
N GLU A 118 -10.83 10.92 -9.93
CA GLU A 118 -11.23 9.90 -8.95
C GLU A 118 -10.42 8.64 -9.10
N LEU A 119 -9.99 8.09 -7.95
CA LEU A 119 -9.39 6.76 -7.86
C LEU A 119 -10.34 5.86 -7.06
N PHE A 120 -10.56 4.63 -7.51
CA PHE A 120 -11.28 3.62 -6.75
C PHE A 120 -10.39 3.01 -5.68
N THR A 121 -10.97 2.56 -4.57
CA THR A 121 -10.23 2.05 -3.43
C THR A 121 -10.42 0.54 -3.24
N ASP A 122 -9.32 -0.14 -2.86
CA ASP A 122 -9.34 -1.50 -2.35
C ASP A 122 -8.29 -1.62 -1.22
N GLY A 123 -8.76 -1.95 0.00
CA GLY A 123 -7.89 -1.98 1.18
C GLY A 123 -7.24 -0.64 1.47
N GLU A 124 -5.92 -0.58 1.44
CA GLU A 124 -5.11 0.62 1.68
C GLU A 124 -4.65 1.32 0.39
N TRP A 125 -5.07 0.82 -0.76
CA TRP A 125 -4.65 1.31 -2.06
C TRP A 125 -5.79 1.93 -2.85
N ALA A 126 -5.42 2.84 -3.76
CA ALA A 126 -6.34 3.45 -4.71
C ALA A 126 -5.69 3.56 -6.09
N TRP A 127 -6.48 3.33 -7.16
CA TRP A 127 -6.05 3.33 -8.56
C TRP A 127 -7.05 4.07 -9.45
N SER A 128 -6.58 4.55 -10.60
CA SER A 128 -7.46 5.02 -11.68
C SER A 128 -8.34 3.87 -12.22
N GLY A 129 -9.54 4.22 -12.70
CA GLY A 129 -10.51 3.25 -13.21
C GLY A 129 -10.14 2.62 -14.56
N SER A 130 -9.27 3.28 -15.34
CA SER A 130 -8.87 2.85 -16.67
C SER A 130 -7.52 3.42 -17.10
N ALA A 131 -6.90 2.82 -18.13
CA ALA A 131 -5.68 3.36 -18.74
C ALA A 131 -5.87 4.77 -19.33
N ALA A 132 -7.07 5.14 -19.74
CA ALA A 132 -7.39 6.48 -20.22
C ALA A 132 -7.41 7.50 -19.06
N ASP A 133 -7.94 7.10 -17.89
CA ASP A 133 -7.93 7.92 -16.68
C ASP A 133 -6.50 8.08 -16.15
N ASP A 134 -5.69 7.02 -16.16
CA ASP A 134 -4.26 7.08 -15.83
C ASP A 134 -3.54 8.08 -16.74
N ALA A 135 -3.74 8.00 -18.06
CA ALA A 135 -3.11 8.90 -19.02
C ALA A 135 -3.52 10.36 -18.80
N ALA A 136 -4.81 10.61 -18.52
CA ALA A 136 -5.33 11.95 -18.22
C ALA A 136 -4.72 12.51 -16.93
N LEU A 137 -4.66 11.68 -15.87
CA LEU A 137 -4.09 12.06 -14.58
C LEU A 137 -2.58 12.31 -14.70
N VAL A 138 -1.81 11.45 -15.37
CA VAL A 138 -0.37 11.65 -15.61
C VAL A 138 -0.12 12.95 -16.38
N LYS A 139 -0.95 13.27 -17.39
CA LYS A 139 -0.87 14.52 -18.13
C LYS A 139 -1.10 15.73 -17.22
N ALA A 140 -2.08 15.67 -16.34
CA ALA A 140 -2.35 16.75 -15.39
C ALA A 140 -1.22 16.92 -14.36
N LEU A 141 -0.66 15.81 -13.86
CA LEU A 141 0.49 15.79 -12.94
C LEU A 141 1.73 16.47 -13.57
N ARG A 142 1.96 16.27 -14.89
CA ARG A 142 3.07 16.94 -15.62
C ARG A 142 2.92 18.45 -15.72
N GLY A 143 1.69 18.93 -15.76
CA GLY A 143 1.39 20.38 -15.92
C GLY A 143 1.15 21.11 -14.60
N GLY A 144 0.99 20.39 -13.49
CA GLY A 144 0.64 20.97 -12.20
C GLY A 144 1.85 21.38 -11.35
N ALA A 145 1.60 22.25 -10.37
CA ALA A 145 2.59 22.57 -9.34
C ALA A 145 2.48 21.63 -8.12
N ASN A 146 1.25 21.31 -7.74
CA ASN A 146 0.92 20.41 -6.63
C ASN A 146 -0.27 19.52 -7.00
N ALA A 147 -0.32 18.33 -6.39
CA ALA A 147 -1.48 17.46 -6.37
C ALA A 147 -2.00 17.37 -4.93
N VAL A 148 -3.28 17.65 -4.74
CA VAL A 148 -3.95 17.53 -3.44
C VAL A 148 -4.81 16.29 -3.46
N VAL A 149 -4.45 15.30 -2.64
CA VAL A 149 -5.14 14.01 -2.54
C VAL A 149 -6.01 14.00 -1.30
N SER A 150 -7.31 13.81 -1.48
CA SER A 150 -8.30 13.78 -0.42
C SER A 150 -8.96 12.40 -0.33
N ALA A 151 -9.06 11.85 0.89
CA ALA A 151 -9.61 10.52 1.11
C ALA A 151 -10.29 10.40 2.48
N ARG A 152 -10.97 9.27 2.72
CA ARG A 152 -11.59 8.94 3.99
C ARG A 152 -11.17 7.54 4.45
N SER A 153 -10.70 7.43 5.69
CA SER A 153 -10.36 6.15 6.30
C SER A 153 -11.60 5.37 6.73
N GLY A 154 -11.47 4.05 6.88
CA GLY A 154 -12.51 3.19 7.46
C GLY A 154 -12.95 3.59 8.88
N LYS A 155 -12.14 4.38 9.59
CA LYS A 155 -12.47 4.95 10.92
C LYS A 155 -13.16 6.32 10.83
N GLY A 156 -13.47 6.80 9.62
CA GLY A 156 -14.16 8.06 9.37
C GLY A 156 -13.27 9.31 9.39
N THR A 157 -11.95 9.17 9.51
CA THR A 157 -11.02 10.31 9.40
C THR A 157 -10.95 10.75 7.95
N GLN A 158 -11.10 12.05 7.70
CA GLN A 158 -10.84 12.67 6.42
C GLN A 158 -9.38 13.12 6.37
N THR A 159 -8.72 12.85 5.27
CA THR A 159 -7.31 13.19 5.05
C THR A 159 -7.16 14.06 3.80
N LYS A 160 -6.19 14.95 3.83
CA LYS A 160 -5.81 15.81 2.73
C LYS A 160 -4.29 15.89 2.69
N ASP A 161 -3.71 15.31 1.65
CA ASP A 161 -2.26 15.17 1.48
C ASP A 161 -1.82 15.97 0.25
N THR A 162 -0.89 16.90 0.43
CA THR A 162 -0.38 17.77 -0.63
C THR A 162 0.96 17.29 -1.12
N PHE A 163 1.03 16.84 -2.36
CA PHE A 163 2.25 16.41 -3.05
C PHE A 163 2.79 17.54 -3.93
N SER A 164 4.09 17.80 -3.83
CA SER A 164 4.79 18.66 -4.77
C SER A 164 5.03 17.93 -6.09
N LEU A 165 4.78 18.60 -7.21
CA LEU A 165 5.05 18.05 -8.55
C LEU A 165 6.40 18.52 -9.13
N ARG A 166 7.24 19.15 -8.30
CA ARG A 166 8.60 19.52 -8.70
C ARG A 166 9.45 18.28 -8.94
N GLY A 167 9.95 18.14 -10.16
CA GLY A 167 10.72 16.97 -10.58
C GLY A 167 9.88 15.81 -11.12
N PHE A 168 8.53 15.88 -11.06
CA PHE A 168 7.65 14.84 -11.54
C PHE A 168 7.96 14.44 -13.00
N THR A 169 7.96 15.41 -13.91
CA THR A 169 8.17 15.13 -15.34
C THR A 169 9.50 14.44 -15.60
N ALA A 170 10.59 14.94 -15.00
CA ALA A 170 11.92 14.32 -15.15
C ALA A 170 11.98 12.89 -14.55
N ALA A 171 11.32 12.68 -13.41
CA ALA A 171 11.26 11.35 -12.80
C ALA A 171 10.46 10.35 -13.65
N MET A 172 9.32 10.78 -14.23
CA MET A 172 8.51 9.93 -15.11
C MET A 172 9.21 9.61 -16.42
N ASP A 173 9.96 10.57 -16.98
CA ASP A 173 10.73 10.34 -18.21
C ASP A 173 11.88 9.37 -17.96
N ASP A 174 12.58 9.46 -16.82
CA ASP A 174 13.62 8.52 -16.43
C ASP A 174 13.05 7.12 -16.16
N ALA A 175 11.96 6.99 -15.40
CA ALA A 175 11.30 5.71 -15.14
C ALA A 175 10.82 5.05 -16.45
N ALA A 176 10.16 5.80 -17.33
CA ALA A 176 9.71 5.29 -18.63
C ALA A 176 10.86 4.84 -19.54
N ALA A 177 11.98 5.58 -19.56
CA ALA A 177 13.15 5.22 -20.33
C ALA A 177 13.81 3.92 -19.85
N ARG A 178 13.81 3.67 -18.55
CA ARG A 178 14.38 2.45 -17.93
C ARG A 178 13.49 1.22 -18.11
N CYS A 179 12.20 1.41 -18.36
CA CYS A 179 11.20 0.34 -18.47
C CYS A 179 10.81 -0.02 -19.92
N LYS A 180 11.69 0.31 -20.86
CA LYS A 180 11.57 -0.11 -22.27
C LYS A 180 12.02 -1.54 -22.46
#